data_93e81894db5a19d3151efe8a2aa899a8
#
_entry.id   93e81894db5a19d3151efe8a2aa899a8
#
_cell.length_a   1.000
_cell.length_b   1.000
_cell.length_c   1.000
_cell.angle_alpha   90.00
_cell.angle_beta   90.00
_cell.angle_gamma   90.00
#
_symmetry.space_group_name_H-M   'P 1'
#
loop_
_entity.id
_entity.type
_entity.pdbx_description
1 polymer ?
#
loop_
_entity_poly.entity_id
_entity_poly.type
_entity_poly.pdbx_seq_one_letter_code
_entity_poly.pdbx_strand_id
1 'polypeptide(L)'
;IFQFDMWGVEPSDKYDWKSLADKIMKNGIRNSLLLAPMPTASTSQILGNNECFEPITSNIYSRSTLAGEFIIANKHLMKDLIKLNMWNEDVKNNIIANKGSIQQITSIPEHIRNKYKIVWEIPMKHIIDMAADRGAFICQSQSLNLWQEDPTYNSLTSMHFYGWKKGLKTGIYYLRRKAKHQAQQFTIGPEKKEEECVMCSA
;
A
#
# COMPACT_ATOMS: atom_id res chain seq x y z
N ILE A 1 30.55 13.80 3.18
CA ILE A 1 29.36 13.69 4.04
C ILE A 1 28.29 12.96 3.27
N PHE A 2 27.83 11.84 3.82
CA PHE A 2 26.69 11.10 3.25
C PHE A 2 25.35 11.74 3.63
N GLN A 3 24.28 11.32 2.96
CA GLN A 3 22.94 11.81 3.24
C GLN A 3 22.53 11.51 4.69
N PHE A 4 22.78 10.32 5.19
CA PHE A 4 22.45 9.93 6.55
C PHE A 4 23.23 10.71 7.61
N ASP A 5 24.48 11.16 7.32
CA ASP A 5 25.24 12.04 8.22
C ASP A 5 24.53 13.40 8.40
N MET A 6 24.02 13.97 7.29
CA MET A 6 23.27 15.24 7.33
C MET A 6 21.96 15.13 8.11
N TRP A 7 21.41 13.93 8.23
CA TRP A 7 20.17 13.66 8.96
C TRP A 7 20.42 13.18 10.40
N GLY A 8 21.70 13.05 10.80
CA GLY A 8 22.10 12.55 12.12
C GLY A 8 21.62 11.10 12.37
N VAL A 9 21.55 10.31 11.31
CA VAL A 9 21.15 8.89 11.38
C VAL A 9 22.38 8.02 11.27
N GLU A 10 22.55 7.11 12.22
CA GLU A 10 23.60 6.09 12.16
C GLU A 10 23.17 4.94 11.22
N PRO A 11 23.92 4.67 10.15
CA PRO A 11 23.60 3.60 9.23
C PRO A 11 23.96 2.25 9.85
N SER A 12 23.37 1.16 9.35
CA SER A 12 23.76 -0.19 9.77
C SER A 12 25.21 -0.51 9.34
N ASP A 13 25.86 -1.40 10.06
CA ASP A 13 27.18 -1.95 9.77
C ASP A 13 27.23 -2.92 8.58
N LYS A 14 26.12 -3.06 7.86
CA LYS A 14 25.97 -3.97 6.72
C LYS A 14 26.93 -3.67 5.56
N TYR A 15 27.38 -2.41 5.47
CA TYR A 15 28.32 -1.93 4.45
C TYR A 15 29.46 -1.18 5.11
N ASP A 16 30.68 -1.28 4.52
CA ASP A 16 31.85 -0.50 4.92
C ASP A 16 31.76 0.94 4.36
N TRP A 17 31.01 1.77 5.07
CA TRP A 17 30.77 3.17 4.70
C TRP A 17 32.06 4.00 4.70
N LYS A 18 33.01 3.67 5.59
CA LYS A 18 34.30 4.38 5.67
C LYS A 18 35.14 4.14 4.41
N SER A 19 35.28 2.90 4.00
CA SER A 19 36.00 2.56 2.76
C SER A 19 35.34 3.19 1.53
N LEU A 20 33.99 3.27 1.50
CA LEU A 20 33.26 3.93 0.45
C LEU A 20 33.55 5.45 0.44
N ALA A 21 33.54 6.11 1.60
CA ALA A 21 33.88 7.53 1.71
C ALA A 21 35.28 7.81 1.18
N ASP A 22 36.30 7.01 1.60
CA ASP A 22 37.68 7.16 1.16
C ASP A 22 37.83 7.01 -0.36
N LYS A 23 37.11 6.05 -0.96
CA LYS A 23 37.07 5.86 -2.42
C LYS A 23 36.45 7.06 -3.14
N ILE A 24 35.38 7.62 -2.60
CA ILE A 24 34.73 8.80 -3.17
C ILE A 24 35.64 10.01 -3.05
N MET A 25 36.31 10.21 -1.92
CA MET A 25 37.25 11.33 -1.74
C MET A 25 38.43 11.24 -2.70
N LYS A 26 38.93 10.01 -2.97
CA LYS A 26 40.06 9.79 -3.88
C LYS A 26 39.69 9.94 -5.34
N ASN A 27 38.54 9.40 -5.77
CA ASN A 27 38.20 9.25 -7.19
C ASN A 27 37.08 10.18 -7.66
N GLY A 28 36.41 10.84 -6.71
CA GLY A 28 35.18 11.58 -7.00
C GLY A 28 33.96 10.69 -7.23
N ILE A 29 32.86 11.29 -7.55
CA ILE A 29 31.59 10.65 -7.89
C ILE A 29 31.01 11.28 -9.15
N ARG A 30 30.53 10.47 -10.06
CA ARG A 30 30.03 10.98 -11.37
C ARG A 30 28.72 11.75 -11.22
N ASN A 31 27.79 11.21 -10.44
CA ASN A 31 26.45 11.80 -10.27
C ASN A 31 26.29 12.28 -8.83
N SER A 32 25.88 13.54 -8.65
CA SER A 32 25.63 14.12 -7.34
C SER A 32 24.35 13.62 -6.69
N LEU A 33 23.36 13.19 -7.50
CA LEU A 33 22.06 12.68 -7.06
C LEU A 33 21.84 11.29 -7.66
N LEU A 34 21.55 10.32 -6.81
CA LEU A 34 21.52 8.91 -7.19
C LEU A 34 20.12 8.26 -7.03
N LEU A 35 19.35 8.66 -6.02
CA LEU A 35 18.08 8.03 -5.69
C LEU A 35 16.94 9.05 -5.63
N ALA A 36 15.88 8.75 -6.36
CA ALA A 36 14.62 9.46 -6.37
C ALA A 36 13.46 8.47 -6.53
N PRO A 37 12.87 7.96 -5.44
CA PRO A 37 11.72 7.06 -5.54
C PRO A 37 10.56 7.72 -6.25
N MET A 38 10.20 7.19 -7.40
CA MET A 38 9.16 7.69 -8.28
C MET A 38 7.79 7.03 -7.98
N PRO A 39 6.66 7.57 -8.50
CA PRO A 39 5.32 7.02 -8.24
C PRO A 39 5.12 5.58 -8.75
N THR A 40 5.83 5.15 -9.77
CA THR A 40 5.75 3.81 -10.39
C THR A 40 4.36 3.41 -10.90
N ALA A 41 3.53 4.37 -11.31
CA ALA A 41 2.12 4.16 -11.65
C ALA A 41 1.88 3.07 -12.69
N SER A 42 2.72 2.98 -13.72
CA SER A 42 2.61 1.96 -14.78
C SER A 42 3.50 0.75 -14.51
N THR A 43 4.75 0.96 -14.10
CA THR A 43 5.72 -0.11 -13.90
C THR A 43 5.34 -1.04 -12.75
N SER A 44 4.74 -0.52 -11.69
CA SER A 44 4.20 -1.36 -10.60
C SER A 44 3.13 -2.33 -11.11
N GLN A 45 2.28 -1.87 -11.99
CA GLN A 45 1.20 -2.69 -12.56
C GLN A 45 1.75 -3.81 -13.47
N ILE A 46 2.74 -3.50 -14.30
CA ILE A 46 3.40 -4.49 -15.17
C ILE A 46 4.02 -5.61 -14.32
N LEU A 47 4.64 -5.25 -13.20
CA LEU A 47 5.28 -6.20 -12.28
C LEU A 47 4.31 -6.85 -11.27
N GLY A 48 3.03 -6.48 -11.29
CA GLY A 48 2.03 -6.98 -10.34
C GLY A 48 2.31 -6.58 -8.89
N ASN A 49 2.88 -5.38 -8.70
CA ASN A 49 3.16 -4.76 -7.41
C ASN A 49 2.22 -3.57 -7.17
N ASN A 50 2.25 -3.03 -5.96
CA ASN A 50 1.58 -1.78 -5.64
C ASN A 50 2.46 -0.57 -5.99
N GLU A 51 1.84 0.61 -6.13
CA GLU A 51 2.52 1.84 -6.47
C GLU A 51 3.42 2.31 -5.32
N CYS A 52 4.60 2.83 -5.66
CA CYS A 52 5.53 3.47 -4.73
C CYS A 52 5.74 2.63 -3.44
N PHE A 53 5.60 3.27 -2.29
CA PHE A 53 5.64 2.64 -0.95
C PHE A 53 4.25 2.60 -0.29
N GLU A 54 3.20 2.69 -1.09
CA GLU A 54 1.84 2.79 -0.59
C GLU A 54 1.29 1.42 -0.15
N PRO A 55 0.49 1.39 0.92
CA PRO A 55 -0.35 0.24 1.21
C PRO A 55 -1.38 0.03 0.09
N ILE A 56 -1.87 -1.19 -0.04
CA ILE A 56 -2.94 -1.49 -1.00
C ILE A 56 -4.24 -0.79 -0.60
N THR A 57 -5.01 -0.37 -1.59
CA THR A 57 -6.30 0.30 -1.37
C THR A 57 -7.45 -0.67 -1.14
N SER A 58 -7.33 -1.88 -1.65
CA SER A 58 -8.33 -2.94 -1.55
C SER A 58 -7.68 -4.29 -1.82
N ASN A 59 -8.08 -5.33 -1.11
CA ASN A 59 -7.61 -6.70 -1.35
C ASN A 59 -8.28 -7.36 -2.56
N ILE A 60 -9.44 -6.87 -2.99
CA ILE A 60 -10.10 -7.26 -4.25
C ILE A 60 -10.69 -6.00 -4.86
N TYR A 61 -10.41 -5.76 -6.13
CA TYR A 61 -10.95 -4.61 -6.88
C TYR A 61 -11.11 -4.93 -8.36
N SER A 62 -11.99 -4.18 -9.02
CA SER A 62 -12.14 -4.18 -10.47
C SER A 62 -11.21 -3.17 -11.11
N ARG A 63 -10.58 -3.56 -12.20
CA ARG A 63 -9.75 -2.71 -13.03
C ARG A 63 -10.28 -2.66 -14.45
N SER A 64 -10.69 -1.49 -14.87
CA SER A 64 -11.09 -1.24 -16.26
C SER A 64 -9.88 -0.83 -17.10
N THR A 65 -9.74 -1.42 -18.26
CA THR A 65 -8.73 -1.12 -19.27
C THR A 65 -9.39 -1.06 -20.66
N LEU A 66 -8.65 -0.66 -21.68
CA LEU A 66 -9.14 -0.71 -23.07
C LEU A 66 -9.49 -2.14 -23.53
N ALA A 67 -8.88 -3.15 -22.92
CA ALA A 67 -9.13 -4.57 -23.23
C ALA A 67 -10.30 -5.18 -22.46
N GLY A 68 -10.90 -4.45 -21.52
CA GLY A 68 -12.02 -4.90 -20.71
C GLY A 68 -11.85 -4.64 -19.21
N GLU A 69 -12.72 -5.24 -18.43
CA GLU A 69 -12.75 -5.14 -16.99
C GLU A 69 -12.22 -6.44 -16.36
N PHE A 70 -11.29 -6.30 -15.42
CA PHE A 70 -10.61 -7.42 -14.76
C PHE A 70 -10.75 -7.33 -13.26
N ILE A 71 -11.11 -8.44 -12.63
CA ILE A 71 -11.09 -8.57 -11.16
C ILE A 71 -9.67 -8.93 -10.72
N ILE A 72 -9.11 -8.11 -9.86
CA ILE A 72 -7.77 -8.30 -9.33
C ILE A 72 -7.87 -8.55 -7.84
N ALA A 73 -7.30 -9.68 -7.39
CA ALA A 73 -7.16 -10.02 -5.99
C ALA A 73 -5.71 -9.88 -5.53
N ASN A 74 -5.52 -9.51 -4.26
CA ASN A 74 -4.21 -9.52 -3.64
C ASN A 74 -3.65 -10.95 -3.60
N LYS A 75 -2.70 -11.22 -4.51
CA LYS A 75 -2.09 -12.55 -4.68
C LYS A 75 -1.46 -13.12 -3.41
N HIS A 76 -0.97 -12.25 -2.53
CA HIS A 76 -0.32 -12.66 -1.29
C HIS A 76 -1.37 -13.10 -0.25
N LEU A 77 -2.43 -12.31 -0.06
CA LEU A 77 -3.56 -12.69 0.79
C LEU A 77 -4.18 -13.99 0.31
N MET A 78 -4.46 -14.10 -0.99
CA MET A 78 -5.02 -15.31 -1.57
C MET A 78 -4.16 -16.56 -1.28
N LYS A 79 -2.83 -16.46 -1.46
CA LYS A 79 -1.88 -17.54 -1.15
C LYS A 79 -1.89 -17.92 0.33
N ASP A 80 -1.92 -16.96 1.22
CA ASP A 80 -1.94 -17.22 2.67
C ASP A 80 -3.27 -17.86 3.09
N LEU A 81 -4.40 -17.42 2.54
CA LEU A 81 -5.70 -18.03 2.80
C LEU A 81 -5.85 -19.44 2.19
N ILE A 82 -5.26 -19.70 1.02
CA ILE A 82 -5.20 -21.06 0.43
C ILE A 82 -4.42 -22.00 1.36
N LYS A 83 -3.27 -21.59 1.88
CA LYS A 83 -2.48 -22.40 2.83
C LYS A 83 -3.25 -22.75 4.10
N LEU A 84 -4.17 -21.89 4.50
CA LEU A 84 -5.05 -22.09 5.66
C LEU A 84 -6.35 -22.84 5.32
N ASN A 85 -6.53 -23.26 4.05
CA ASN A 85 -7.78 -23.83 3.53
C ASN A 85 -9.01 -22.92 3.74
N MET A 86 -8.81 -21.60 3.68
CA MET A 86 -9.84 -20.61 3.94
C MET A 86 -10.26 -19.82 2.69
N TRP A 87 -9.60 -20.03 1.54
CA TRP A 87 -9.96 -19.35 0.30
C TRP A 87 -11.12 -20.06 -0.38
N ASN A 88 -12.31 -19.48 -0.31
CA ASN A 88 -13.54 -19.97 -0.93
C ASN A 88 -14.40 -18.80 -1.43
N GLU A 89 -15.52 -19.10 -2.08
CA GLU A 89 -16.44 -18.08 -2.62
C GLU A 89 -17.03 -17.19 -1.53
N ASP A 90 -17.36 -17.72 -0.36
CA ASP A 90 -17.95 -16.95 0.74
C ASP A 90 -16.97 -15.91 1.26
N VAL A 91 -15.70 -16.30 1.46
CA VAL A 91 -14.65 -15.38 1.90
C VAL A 91 -14.40 -14.32 0.81
N LYS A 92 -14.36 -14.71 -0.46
CA LYS A 92 -14.23 -13.77 -1.58
C LYS A 92 -15.37 -12.76 -1.59
N ASN A 93 -16.61 -13.23 -1.48
CA ASN A 93 -17.79 -12.37 -1.46
C ASN A 93 -17.81 -11.44 -0.23
N ASN A 94 -17.40 -11.95 0.94
CA ASN A 94 -17.25 -11.13 2.15
C ASN A 94 -16.19 -10.03 1.98
N ILE A 95 -15.05 -10.32 1.35
CA ILE A 95 -14.03 -9.29 1.05
C ILE A 95 -14.62 -8.22 0.12
N ILE A 96 -15.37 -8.61 -0.91
CA ILE A 96 -16.02 -7.68 -1.84
C ILE A 96 -17.05 -6.82 -1.09
N ALA A 97 -17.93 -7.44 -0.29
CA ALA A 97 -18.96 -6.74 0.51
C ALA A 97 -18.33 -5.73 1.48
N ASN A 98 -17.16 -6.06 2.06
CA ASN A 98 -16.39 -5.18 2.94
C ASN A 98 -15.44 -4.24 2.16
N LYS A 99 -15.69 -3.99 0.87
CA LYS A 99 -14.91 -3.04 0.04
C LYS A 99 -13.41 -3.35 0.01
N GLY A 100 -13.07 -4.64 0.02
CA GLY A 100 -11.71 -5.12 -0.01
C GLY A 100 -11.00 -5.22 1.34
N SER A 101 -11.68 -4.87 2.44
CA SER A 101 -11.20 -5.09 3.80
C SER A 101 -11.45 -6.54 4.23
N ILE A 102 -10.55 -7.07 5.08
CA ILE A 102 -10.74 -8.36 5.74
C ILE A 102 -10.91 -8.23 7.26
N GLN A 103 -10.95 -7.00 7.78
CA GLN A 103 -10.95 -6.76 9.23
C GLN A 103 -12.21 -7.31 9.91
N GLN A 104 -13.36 -7.28 9.22
CA GLN A 104 -14.64 -7.74 9.74
C GLN A 104 -14.86 -9.26 9.57
N ILE A 105 -13.99 -9.95 8.86
CA ILE A 105 -14.10 -11.40 8.63
C ILE A 105 -13.40 -12.13 9.78
N THR A 106 -14.13 -12.33 10.86
CA THR A 106 -13.59 -12.88 12.12
C THR A 106 -13.09 -14.33 12.00
N SER A 107 -13.54 -15.08 11.01
CA SER A 107 -13.02 -16.41 10.68
C SER A 107 -11.56 -16.38 10.26
N ILE A 108 -11.08 -15.27 9.67
CA ILE A 108 -9.68 -15.09 9.30
C ILE A 108 -8.85 -14.78 10.55
N PRO A 109 -7.75 -15.52 10.79
CA PRO A 109 -6.86 -15.27 11.94
C PRO A 109 -6.41 -13.82 12.05
N GLU A 110 -6.31 -13.31 13.27
CA GLU A 110 -6.00 -11.90 13.53
C GLU A 110 -4.65 -11.46 12.92
N HIS A 111 -3.63 -12.31 12.98
CA HIS A 111 -2.32 -11.99 12.40
C HIS A 111 -2.39 -11.80 10.87
N ILE A 112 -3.26 -12.53 10.17
CA ILE A 112 -3.52 -12.35 8.74
C ILE A 112 -4.29 -11.05 8.51
N ARG A 113 -5.33 -10.77 9.31
CA ARG A 113 -6.09 -9.51 9.22
C ARG A 113 -5.16 -8.31 9.44
N ASN A 114 -4.29 -8.36 10.44
CA ASN A 114 -3.32 -7.29 10.72
C ASN A 114 -2.28 -7.11 9.59
N LYS A 115 -1.85 -8.21 8.96
CA LYS A 115 -0.88 -8.19 7.84
C LYS A 115 -1.46 -7.55 6.57
N TYR A 116 -2.74 -7.78 6.29
CA TYR A 116 -3.40 -7.35 5.05
C TYR A 116 -4.39 -6.20 5.25
N LYS A 117 -4.08 -5.30 6.18
CA LYS A 117 -4.78 -4.02 6.30
C LYS A 117 -4.68 -3.24 5.00
N ILE A 118 -5.80 -2.64 4.60
CA ILE A 118 -5.83 -1.71 3.47
C ILE A 118 -5.47 -0.29 3.92
N VAL A 119 -5.17 0.58 2.99
CA VAL A 119 -4.67 1.94 3.27
C VAL A 119 -5.56 2.74 4.22
N TRP A 120 -6.88 2.54 4.15
CA TRP A 120 -7.87 3.24 4.99
C TRP A 120 -7.83 2.80 6.47
N GLU A 121 -7.18 1.69 6.75
CA GLU A 121 -7.07 1.06 8.08
C GLU A 121 -5.72 1.34 8.74
N ILE A 122 -4.84 2.07 8.03
CA ILE A 122 -3.49 2.39 8.48
C ILE A 122 -3.40 3.89 8.78
N PRO A 123 -3.05 4.30 10.01
CA PRO A 123 -2.82 5.70 10.32
C PRO A 123 -1.71 6.31 9.45
N MET A 124 -1.98 7.45 8.81
CA MET A 124 -1.02 8.12 7.93
C MET A 124 0.27 8.53 8.63
N LYS A 125 0.23 8.68 9.96
CA LYS A 125 1.44 8.86 10.77
C LYS A 125 2.50 7.81 10.49
N HIS A 126 2.13 6.53 10.40
CA HIS A 126 3.08 5.46 10.12
C HIS A 126 3.67 5.54 8.72
N ILE A 127 2.87 5.98 7.74
CA ILE A 127 3.36 6.19 6.37
C ILE A 127 4.38 7.32 6.32
N ILE A 128 4.13 8.41 7.06
CA ILE A 128 5.06 9.53 7.17
C ILE A 128 6.33 9.11 7.92
N ASP A 129 6.22 8.36 9.03
CA ASP A 129 7.37 7.88 9.79
C ASP A 129 8.28 6.99 8.90
N MET A 130 7.71 6.03 8.18
CA MET A 130 8.46 5.20 7.24
C MET A 130 9.11 6.01 6.10
N ALA A 131 8.45 7.08 5.65
CA ALA A 131 9.01 7.97 4.64
C ALA A 131 10.19 8.79 5.19
N ALA A 132 10.10 9.23 6.44
CA ALA A 132 11.19 9.94 7.13
C ALA A 132 12.40 9.01 7.32
N ASP A 133 12.18 7.76 7.77
CA ASP A 133 13.24 6.78 7.96
C ASP A 133 13.99 6.49 6.65
N ARG A 134 13.26 6.36 5.54
CA ARG A 134 13.88 6.23 4.20
C ARG A 134 14.61 7.49 3.76
N GLY A 135 14.13 8.65 4.16
CA GLY A 135 14.65 9.96 3.74
C GLY A 135 16.13 10.14 3.99
N ALA A 136 16.66 9.57 5.07
CA ALA A 136 18.08 9.58 5.41
C ALA A 136 18.98 8.89 4.37
N PHE A 137 18.43 7.99 3.55
CA PHE A 137 19.14 7.20 2.55
C PHE A 137 18.78 7.58 1.11
N ILE A 138 17.99 8.61 0.92
CA ILE A 138 17.51 9.08 -0.39
C ILE A 138 18.03 10.49 -0.61
N CYS A 139 18.82 10.70 -1.68
CA CYS A 139 19.43 12.00 -1.94
C CYS A 139 18.44 13.06 -2.49
N GLN A 140 17.38 12.63 -3.17
CA GLN A 140 16.30 13.50 -3.62
C GLN A 140 15.05 13.34 -2.75
N SER A 141 13.94 13.96 -3.16
CA SER A 141 12.64 13.71 -2.55
C SER A 141 12.07 12.35 -3.00
N GLN A 142 11.00 11.92 -2.36
CA GLN A 142 10.28 10.69 -2.68
C GLN A 142 8.81 11.02 -2.97
N SER A 143 8.19 10.26 -3.87
CA SER A 143 6.76 10.33 -4.10
C SER A 143 6.05 9.74 -2.89
N LEU A 144 5.39 10.59 -2.12
CA LEU A 144 4.65 10.23 -0.93
C LEU A 144 3.17 10.60 -1.13
N ASN A 145 2.32 9.61 -1.30
CA ASN A 145 0.87 9.80 -1.30
C ASN A 145 0.32 9.56 0.10
N LEU A 146 -0.54 10.45 0.55
CA LEU A 146 -1.24 10.31 1.81
C LEU A 146 -2.74 10.19 1.55
N TRP A 147 -3.42 9.48 2.43
CA TRP A 147 -4.78 9.03 2.24
C TRP A 147 -5.65 9.49 3.39
N GLN A 148 -6.75 10.16 3.09
CA GLN A 148 -7.76 10.54 4.07
C GLN A 148 -9.14 10.32 3.48
N GLU A 149 -10.00 9.66 4.22
CA GLU A 149 -11.37 9.40 3.79
C GLU A 149 -12.14 10.72 3.68
N ASP A 150 -12.16 11.52 4.74
CA ASP A 150 -12.75 12.85 4.84
C ASP A 150 -11.72 13.88 5.32
N PRO A 151 -10.95 14.49 4.41
CA PRO A 151 -9.94 15.46 4.79
C PRO A 151 -10.59 16.75 5.32
N THR A 152 -10.11 17.22 6.47
CA THR A 152 -10.44 18.52 7.04
C THR A 152 -9.23 19.43 7.00
N TYR A 153 -9.43 20.75 7.11
CA TYR A 153 -8.33 21.71 7.20
C TYR A 153 -7.36 21.36 8.34
N ASN A 154 -7.90 21.05 9.51
CA ASN A 154 -7.08 20.73 10.68
C ASN A 154 -6.28 19.43 10.48
N SER A 155 -6.90 18.39 9.94
CA SER A 155 -6.22 17.11 9.70
C SER A 155 -5.11 17.25 8.66
N LEU A 156 -5.34 18.01 7.59
CA LEU A 156 -4.34 18.30 6.57
C LEU A 156 -3.18 19.10 7.13
N THR A 157 -3.48 20.17 7.88
CA THR A 157 -2.46 21.02 8.51
C THR A 157 -1.61 20.20 9.46
N SER A 158 -2.22 19.38 10.34
CA SER A 158 -1.50 18.50 11.25
C SER A 158 -0.58 17.53 10.52
N MET A 159 -1.04 16.95 9.44
CA MET A 159 -0.29 15.99 8.64
C MET A 159 0.91 16.63 7.94
N HIS A 160 0.74 17.83 7.37
CA HIS A 160 1.82 18.60 6.75
C HIS A 160 2.88 19.01 7.78
N PHE A 161 2.47 19.55 8.93
CA PHE A 161 3.39 19.91 9.99
C PHE A 161 4.10 18.70 10.59
N TYR A 162 3.41 17.56 10.68
CA TYR A 162 4.05 16.33 11.13
C TYR A 162 5.16 15.89 10.16
N GLY A 163 4.89 15.86 8.86
CA GLY A 163 5.87 15.52 7.84
C GLY A 163 7.07 16.49 7.85
N TRP A 164 6.81 17.80 7.98
CA TRP A 164 7.87 18.80 8.11
C TRP A 164 8.73 18.59 9.37
N LYS A 165 8.11 18.36 10.53
CA LYS A 165 8.84 18.07 11.78
C LYS A 165 9.67 16.81 11.72
N LYS A 166 9.23 15.83 10.93
CA LYS A 166 9.97 14.59 10.66
C LYS A 166 11.11 14.77 9.64
N GLY A 167 11.27 15.95 9.09
CA GLY A 167 12.36 16.28 8.18
C GLY A 167 12.13 15.80 6.73
N LEU A 168 10.90 15.58 6.30
CA LEU A 168 10.64 15.25 4.90
C LEU A 168 11.07 16.39 3.98
N LYS A 169 11.81 16.07 2.91
CA LYS A 169 12.28 17.05 1.92
C LYS A 169 11.13 17.69 1.14
N THR A 170 10.09 16.91 0.87
CA THR A 170 8.80 17.34 0.32
C THR A 170 7.68 16.70 1.14
N GLY A 171 6.57 17.41 1.32
CA GLY A 171 5.47 16.94 2.15
C GLY A 171 4.66 15.82 1.49
N ILE A 172 3.77 16.18 0.58
CA ILE A 172 2.85 15.25 -0.06
C ILE A 172 2.99 15.39 -1.58
N TYR A 173 2.97 14.25 -2.30
CA TYR A 173 2.81 14.25 -3.76
C TYR A 173 1.33 14.32 -4.13
N TYR A 174 0.51 13.37 -3.67
CA TYR A 174 -0.94 13.43 -3.76
C TYR A 174 -1.60 13.23 -2.39
N LEU A 175 -2.65 14.01 -2.14
CA LEU A 175 -3.64 13.67 -1.15
C LEU A 175 -4.73 12.85 -1.86
N ARG A 176 -4.88 11.61 -1.47
CA ARG A 176 -5.91 10.71 -1.98
C ARG A 176 -7.09 10.67 -1.00
N ARG A 177 -8.30 10.84 -1.51
CA ARG A 177 -9.52 10.69 -0.72
C ARG A 177 -10.36 9.55 -1.25
N LYS A 178 -11.23 9.02 -0.42
CA LYS A 178 -12.20 8.01 -0.84
C LYS A 178 -13.24 8.63 -1.78
N ALA A 179 -13.55 7.97 -2.88
CA ALA A 179 -14.58 8.43 -3.77
C ALA A 179 -15.94 8.43 -3.06
N LYS A 180 -16.69 9.53 -3.14
CA LYS A 180 -18.04 9.63 -2.56
C LYS A 180 -19.04 8.67 -3.21
N HIS A 181 -18.87 8.43 -4.51
CA HIS A 181 -19.63 7.43 -5.26
C HIS A 181 -18.63 6.38 -5.76
N GLN A 182 -18.75 5.16 -5.25
CA GLN A 182 -18.04 4.03 -5.85
C GLN A 182 -18.76 3.68 -7.16
N ALA A 183 -18.07 3.89 -8.28
CA ALA A 183 -18.49 3.25 -9.52
C ALA A 183 -18.33 1.73 -9.32
N GLN A 184 -19.44 1.03 -9.46
CA GLN A 184 -19.57 -0.43 -9.42
C GLN A 184 -19.35 -1.08 -8.05
N GLN A 185 -20.44 -1.30 -7.35
CA GLN A 185 -20.58 -2.46 -6.48
C GLN A 185 -20.68 -3.69 -7.40
N PHE A 186 -19.83 -4.69 -7.19
CA PHE A 186 -20.04 -6.00 -7.81
C PHE A 186 -21.46 -6.45 -7.47
N THR A 187 -22.23 -6.82 -8.49
CA THR A 187 -23.49 -7.50 -8.26
C THR A 187 -23.14 -8.88 -7.70
N ILE A 188 -23.30 -9.07 -6.40
CA ILE A 188 -23.26 -10.39 -5.81
C ILE A 188 -24.47 -11.10 -6.41
N GLY A 189 -24.21 -12.12 -7.23
CA GLY A 189 -25.28 -12.92 -7.79
C GLY A 189 -26.15 -13.45 -6.64
N PRO A 190 -27.48 -13.49 -6.79
CA PRO A 190 -28.34 -14.06 -5.75
C PRO A 190 -27.84 -15.49 -5.45
N GLU A 191 -27.76 -15.83 -4.15
CA GLU A 191 -27.54 -17.19 -3.72
C GLU A 191 -28.47 -18.10 -4.53
N LYS A 192 -27.89 -19.07 -5.24
CA LYS A 192 -28.67 -20.17 -5.76
C LYS A 192 -29.19 -20.92 -4.54
N LYS A 193 -30.42 -20.64 -4.12
CA LYS A 193 -31.16 -21.57 -3.28
C LYS A 193 -31.24 -22.84 -4.10
N GLU A 194 -30.61 -23.89 -3.63
CA GLU A 194 -30.91 -25.26 -4.13
C GLU A 194 -32.41 -25.43 -3.92
N GLU A 195 -33.16 -25.38 -5.00
CA GLU A 195 -34.53 -25.84 -4.99
C GLU A 195 -34.45 -27.36 -4.75
N GLU A 196 -34.73 -27.76 -3.50
CA GLU A 196 -35.02 -29.13 -3.22
C GLU A 196 -36.13 -29.59 -4.17
N CYS A 197 -35.78 -30.50 -5.03
CA CYS A 197 -36.71 -31.10 -5.97
C CYS A 197 -37.76 -31.91 -5.20
N VAL A 198 -38.91 -31.30 -4.90
CA VAL A 198 -40.04 -31.90 -4.16
C VAL A 198 -40.88 -32.83 -5.08
N MET A 199 -40.35 -33.28 -6.21
CA MET A 199 -41.09 -34.14 -7.15
C MET A 199 -40.49 -35.54 -7.32
N CYS A 200 -40.10 -36.19 -6.24
CA CYS A 200 -39.87 -37.65 -6.24
C CYS A 200 -40.42 -38.27 -4.98
N SER A 201 -41.72 -38.13 -4.76
CA SER A 201 -42.48 -39.00 -3.83
C SER A 201 -43.93 -39.11 -4.30
N ALA A 202 -44.19 -39.96 -5.22
CA ALA A 202 -45.48 -40.62 -5.48
C ALA A 202 -45.19 -42.02 -6.03
#